data_0a7cd0ef55717d1736a3f0153d16ac59
#
_entry.id   0a7cd0ef55717d1736a3f0153d16ac59
#
_cell.length_a   1.000
_cell.length_b   1.000
_cell.length_c   1.000
_cell.angle_alpha   90.00
_cell.angle_beta   90.00
_cell.angle_gamma   90.00
#
_symmetry.space_group_name_H-M   'P 1'
#
loop_
_entity.id
_entity.type
_entity.pdbx_description
1 polymer ?
#
loop_
_entity_poly.entity_id
_entity_poly.type
_entity_poly.pdbx_seq_one_letter_code
_entity_poly.pdbx_strand_id
1 'polypeptide(L)'
;MADEIESLPFHRKYRPNTLNGYIGNKKIKETAMKALSSDKKPQVILLWGSSGCGKTTFARLLAKEYSCADRDVETGACNECYSCQQINDYIATGNTDMLQSIQEIDITEQSGKRDLNAVLSDMTMPSYAGEWKTYILDECHMASEGLQNRLLKIAEETPENVLIIFCTTNPEKMIPTLLNRCNLQLHVQKPKVSELVSLLRHVCECEQVDYDKEGLEFIANRGELTIRTALQNLQQVVNEQHSAKYDNVIKVFDAISSTLIINFFRALKNRDVFRYISLLYEIKSKFDLQMFLGEIRNFVQRGVYTINGIVLDGVTSNDLKVYKDLFGDLGVAQISHLINRITLMNANNLEMSLMLLGYTGLDVPVGGVSDENVFKAKIESPDKEVAREAAMATTILKEQQAEENRQGLVNSENLMQEVQMSDILGSFGGMLVKEE
;
A
#
# COMPACT_ATOMS: atom_id res chain seq x y z
N MET A 1 12.12 28.44 5.13
CA MET A 1 11.71 27.73 3.90
C MET A 1 12.52 26.46 3.64
N ALA A 2 13.87 26.47 3.54
CA ALA A 2 14.63 25.22 3.35
C ALA A 2 14.45 24.27 4.53
N ASP A 3 14.62 24.74 5.75
CA ASP A 3 14.44 23.95 6.98
C ASP A 3 13.01 23.42 7.17
N GLU A 4 12.00 24.16 6.70
CA GLU A 4 10.60 23.71 6.74
C GLU A 4 10.32 22.57 5.76
N ILE A 5 10.95 22.59 4.57
CA ILE A 5 10.81 21.51 3.59
C ILE A 5 11.53 20.26 4.07
N GLU A 6 12.66 20.36 4.76
CA GLU A 6 13.37 19.21 5.33
C GLU A 6 12.56 18.48 6.40
N SER A 7 11.71 19.17 7.14
CA SER A 7 10.85 18.59 8.17
C SER A 7 9.56 17.94 7.62
N LEU A 8 9.26 18.10 6.33
CA LEU A 8 8.04 17.56 5.73
C LEU A 8 8.07 16.04 5.63
N PRO A 9 6.90 15.37 5.78
CA PRO A 9 6.79 13.95 5.49
C PRO A 9 7.20 13.62 4.05
N PHE A 10 7.82 12.47 3.80
CA PHE A 10 8.34 12.06 2.48
C PHE A 10 7.30 12.18 1.36
N HIS A 11 6.04 11.83 1.61
CA HIS A 11 4.98 11.95 0.61
C HIS A 11 4.64 13.41 0.23
N ARG A 12 5.14 14.41 0.98
CA ARG A 12 5.06 15.83 0.65
C ARG A 12 6.40 16.33 0.13
N LYS A 13 7.51 16.05 0.82
CA LYS A 13 8.87 16.46 0.47
C LYS A 13 9.27 16.04 -0.94
N TYR A 14 8.88 14.81 -1.35
CA TYR A 14 9.22 14.23 -2.66
C TYR A 14 8.08 14.32 -3.69
N ARG A 15 7.19 15.29 -3.55
CA ARG A 15 6.22 15.58 -4.62
C ARG A 15 6.94 16.13 -5.85
N PRO A 16 6.66 15.61 -7.04
CA PRO A 16 7.24 16.13 -8.26
C PRO A 16 6.80 17.59 -8.49
N ASN A 17 7.71 18.42 -8.94
CA ASN A 17 7.47 19.81 -9.32
C ASN A 17 7.39 19.99 -10.84
N THR A 18 7.52 18.93 -11.62
CA THR A 18 7.39 18.93 -13.08
C THR A 18 6.56 17.74 -13.55
N LEU A 19 5.91 17.84 -14.72
CA LEU A 19 5.21 16.71 -15.35
C LEU A 19 6.17 15.57 -15.69
N ASN A 20 7.42 15.90 -16.08
CA ASN A 20 8.42 14.87 -16.37
C ASN A 20 8.83 14.09 -15.12
N GLY A 21 8.94 14.76 -13.97
CA GLY A 21 9.21 14.13 -12.67
C GLY A 21 8.03 13.33 -12.11
N TYR A 22 6.82 13.49 -12.66
CA TYR A 22 5.67 12.70 -12.23
C TYR A 22 5.83 11.22 -12.62
N ILE A 23 5.73 10.33 -11.66
CA ILE A 23 6.02 8.90 -11.84
C ILE A 23 4.91 8.19 -12.57
N GLY A 24 5.31 7.28 -13.48
CA GLY A 24 4.38 6.49 -14.28
C GLY A 24 3.55 7.32 -15.25
N ASN A 25 2.42 6.76 -15.66
CA ASN A 25 1.39 7.45 -16.43
C ASN A 25 1.88 8.15 -17.70
N LYS A 26 2.87 7.58 -18.41
CA LYS A 26 3.52 8.17 -19.60
C LYS A 26 2.50 8.67 -20.63
N LYS A 27 1.48 7.85 -20.93
CA LYS A 27 0.45 8.18 -21.92
C LYS A 27 -0.34 9.44 -21.57
N ILE A 28 -0.73 9.60 -20.30
CA ILE A 28 -1.50 10.79 -19.90
C ILE A 28 -0.62 12.05 -19.85
N LYS A 29 0.67 11.93 -19.50
CA LYS A 29 1.64 13.04 -19.62
C LYS A 29 1.74 13.53 -21.04
N GLU A 30 1.96 12.63 -22.00
CA GLU A 30 2.03 12.97 -23.42
C GLU A 30 0.73 13.58 -23.93
N THR A 31 -0.42 13.05 -23.50
CA THR A 31 -1.74 13.59 -23.88
C THR A 31 -1.94 14.99 -23.31
N ALA A 32 -1.59 15.21 -22.05
CA ALA A 32 -1.67 16.52 -21.41
C ALA A 32 -0.76 17.54 -22.10
N MET A 33 0.51 17.18 -22.37
CA MET A 33 1.47 18.06 -23.04
C MET A 33 1.00 18.45 -24.45
N LYS A 34 0.44 17.51 -25.22
CA LYS A 34 -0.15 17.79 -26.55
C LYS A 34 -1.36 18.74 -26.44
N ALA A 35 -2.24 18.51 -25.46
CA ALA A 35 -3.40 19.36 -25.23
C ALA A 35 -3.01 20.80 -24.85
N LEU A 36 -1.96 20.95 -24.04
CA LEU A 36 -1.39 22.23 -23.63
C LEU A 36 -0.72 23.01 -24.78
N SER A 37 -0.30 22.31 -25.81
CA SER A 37 0.34 22.91 -27.00
C SER A 37 -0.67 23.21 -28.13
N SER A 38 -1.96 22.95 -27.91
CA SER A 38 -3.01 23.29 -28.87
C SER A 38 -3.38 24.77 -28.80
N ASP A 39 -3.87 25.33 -29.91
CA ASP A 39 -4.34 26.75 -29.99
C ASP A 39 -5.47 27.03 -28.99
N LYS A 40 -6.32 26.04 -28.77
CA LYS A 40 -7.36 26.05 -27.72
C LYS A 40 -7.00 25.07 -26.61
N LYS A 41 -6.43 25.59 -25.52
CA LYS A 41 -6.15 24.77 -24.33
C LYS A 41 -7.46 24.33 -23.67
N PRO A 42 -7.57 23.05 -23.23
CA PRO A 42 -8.74 22.57 -22.48
C PRO A 42 -8.91 23.34 -21.15
N GLN A 43 -10.08 23.91 -20.92
CA GLN A 43 -10.35 24.66 -19.69
C GLN A 43 -11.07 23.85 -18.62
N VAL A 44 -11.69 22.73 -18.99
CA VAL A 44 -12.37 21.83 -18.06
C VAL A 44 -11.77 20.45 -18.21
N ILE A 45 -11.08 19.98 -17.15
CA ILE A 45 -10.31 18.73 -17.15
C ILE A 45 -10.87 17.81 -16.08
N LEU A 46 -11.01 16.52 -16.39
CA LEU A 46 -11.31 15.46 -15.45
C LEU A 46 -10.09 14.57 -15.23
N LEU A 47 -9.68 14.44 -13.98
CA LEU A 47 -8.70 13.45 -13.52
C LEU A 47 -9.41 12.41 -12.68
N TRP A 48 -9.37 11.15 -13.12
CA TRP A 48 -10.03 10.09 -12.37
C TRP A 48 -9.09 8.87 -12.18
N GLY A 49 -9.30 8.12 -11.09
CA GLY A 49 -8.47 6.97 -10.74
C GLY A 49 -8.50 6.68 -9.24
N SER A 50 -7.90 5.58 -8.81
CA SER A 50 -7.92 5.14 -7.42
C SER A 50 -7.34 6.17 -6.44
N SER A 51 -7.70 6.06 -5.16
CA SER A 51 -7.12 6.94 -4.12
C SER A 51 -5.61 6.77 -4.04
N GLY A 52 -4.88 7.85 -3.77
CA GLY A 52 -3.43 7.85 -3.60
C GLY A 52 -2.60 7.64 -4.88
N CYS A 53 -3.21 7.54 -6.08
CA CYS A 53 -2.49 7.41 -7.35
C CYS A 53 -1.86 8.72 -7.88
N GLY A 54 -2.13 9.86 -7.22
CA GLY A 54 -1.49 11.15 -7.55
C GLY A 54 -2.35 12.14 -8.35
N LYS A 55 -3.70 11.97 -8.42
CA LYS A 55 -4.61 12.89 -9.14
C LYS A 55 -4.39 14.36 -8.79
N THR A 56 -4.47 14.69 -7.51
CA THR A 56 -4.31 16.07 -7.01
C THR A 56 -2.92 16.63 -7.32
N THR A 57 -1.87 15.78 -7.21
CA THR A 57 -0.50 16.17 -7.60
C THR A 57 -0.43 16.48 -9.10
N PHE A 58 -1.05 15.65 -9.94
CA PHE A 58 -1.09 15.89 -11.38
C PHE A 58 -1.89 17.16 -11.73
N ALA A 59 -3.00 17.43 -11.01
CA ALA A 59 -3.76 18.66 -11.13
C ALA A 59 -2.93 19.92 -10.84
N ARG A 60 -2.14 19.90 -9.77
CA ARG A 60 -1.23 20.99 -9.40
C ARG A 60 -0.15 21.23 -10.45
N LEU A 61 0.38 20.14 -11.03
CA LEU A 61 1.35 20.25 -12.11
C LEU A 61 0.72 20.82 -13.39
N LEU A 62 -0.51 20.43 -13.73
CA LEU A 62 -1.24 21.05 -14.84
C LEU A 62 -1.48 22.55 -14.58
N ALA A 63 -1.92 22.94 -13.39
CA ALA A 63 -2.08 24.34 -13.04
C ALA A 63 -0.79 25.14 -13.26
N LYS A 64 0.35 24.56 -12.91
CA LYS A 64 1.68 25.15 -13.15
C LYS A 64 2.00 25.31 -14.64
N GLU A 65 1.67 24.29 -15.44
CA GLU A 65 1.85 24.36 -16.91
C GLU A 65 1.01 25.46 -17.55
N TYR A 66 -0.20 25.72 -17.05
CA TYR A 66 -1.07 26.81 -17.51
C TYR A 66 -0.55 28.18 -17.08
N SER A 67 -0.06 28.31 -15.85
CA SER A 67 0.35 29.59 -15.25
C SER A 67 1.79 29.98 -15.59
N CYS A 68 2.57 29.11 -16.22
CA CYS A 68 3.96 29.40 -16.56
C CYS A 68 4.04 30.45 -17.69
N ALA A 69 4.73 31.55 -17.42
CA ALA A 69 4.91 32.64 -18.41
C ALA A 69 5.87 32.24 -19.55
N ASP A 70 6.81 31.35 -19.28
CA ASP A 70 7.85 30.92 -20.21
C ASP A 70 7.86 29.38 -20.32
N ARG A 71 6.71 28.85 -20.78
CA ARG A 71 6.51 27.42 -20.93
C ARG A 71 7.14 26.93 -22.23
N ASP A 72 8.01 25.96 -22.14
CA ASP A 72 8.55 25.25 -23.30
C ASP A 72 7.65 24.08 -23.72
N VAL A 73 7.55 23.81 -25.01
CA VAL A 73 6.67 22.76 -25.57
C VAL A 73 7.14 21.36 -25.21
N GLU A 74 8.45 21.14 -25.12
CA GLU A 74 9.06 19.83 -24.88
C GLU A 74 9.34 19.59 -23.40
N THR A 75 9.87 20.58 -22.70
CA THR A 75 10.29 20.46 -21.31
C THR A 75 9.21 20.86 -20.30
N GLY A 76 8.20 21.62 -20.72
CA GLY A 76 7.09 22.09 -19.88
C GLY A 76 7.40 23.40 -19.17
N ALA A 77 6.84 23.57 -17.97
CA ALA A 77 6.97 24.78 -17.17
C ALA A 77 8.43 25.08 -16.78
N CYS A 78 8.86 26.34 -16.92
CA CYS A 78 10.26 26.78 -16.77
C CYS A 78 10.86 26.60 -15.37
N ASN A 79 10.06 26.49 -14.32
CA ASN A 79 10.46 26.44 -12.89
C ASN A 79 11.13 27.70 -12.32
N GLU A 80 11.37 28.72 -13.12
CA GLU A 80 12.14 29.92 -12.74
C GLU A 80 11.27 31.18 -12.63
N CYS A 81 10.21 31.31 -13.43
CA CYS A 81 9.33 32.46 -13.37
C CYS A 81 8.58 32.54 -12.03
N TYR A 82 8.09 33.72 -11.68
CA TYR A 82 7.40 33.99 -10.42
C TYR A 82 6.25 33.00 -10.15
N SER A 83 5.39 32.76 -11.15
CA SER A 83 4.27 31.83 -11.01
C SER A 83 4.76 30.41 -10.73
N CYS A 84 5.81 29.93 -11.40
CA CYS A 84 6.39 28.61 -11.16
C CYS A 84 6.96 28.46 -9.75
N GLN A 85 7.65 29.48 -9.23
CA GLN A 85 8.19 29.47 -7.87
C GLN A 85 7.08 29.39 -6.82
N GLN A 86 6.08 30.25 -6.92
CA GLN A 86 4.92 30.25 -6.03
C GLN A 86 4.18 28.90 -6.03
N ILE A 87 3.99 28.29 -7.21
CA ILE A 87 3.32 26.99 -7.32
C ILE A 87 4.20 25.85 -6.81
N ASN A 88 5.52 25.94 -6.93
CA ASN A 88 6.44 24.96 -6.33
C ASN A 88 6.32 24.95 -4.80
N ASP A 89 6.28 26.13 -4.17
CA ASP A 89 6.07 26.26 -2.72
C ASP A 89 4.71 25.66 -2.31
N TYR A 90 3.67 25.95 -3.08
CA TYR A 90 2.36 25.34 -2.85
C TYR A 90 2.36 23.82 -3.03
N ILE A 91 3.02 23.29 -4.05
CA ILE A 91 3.12 21.82 -4.25
C ILE A 91 3.79 21.18 -3.04
N ALA A 92 4.85 21.76 -2.51
CA ALA A 92 5.60 21.24 -1.38
C ALA A 92 4.84 21.35 -0.06
N THR A 93 4.35 22.54 0.27
CA THR A 93 3.77 22.86 1.59
C THR A 93 2.27 22.60 1.67
N GLY A 94 1.54 22.78 0.57
CA GLY A 94 0.08 22.82 0.52
C GLY A 94 -0.50 24.17 1.01
N ASN A 95 0.35 25.17 1.26
CA ASN A 95 -0.10 26.49 1.71
C ASN A 95 -0.59 27.32 0.53
N THR A 96 -1.84 27.78 0.60
CA THR A 96 -2.51 28.62 -0.43
C THR A 96 -2.56 30.10 -0.08
N ASP A 97 -2.04 30.50 1.09
CA ASP A 97 -2.23 31.88 1.59
C ASP A 97 -1.62 32.95 0.68
N MET A 98 -0.60 32.59 -0.07
CA MET A 98 0.09 33.49 -1.02
C MET A 98 -0.35 33.28 -2.48
N LEU A 99 -1.18 32.26 -2.77
CA LEU A 99 -1.55 31.88 -4.13
C LEU A 99 -2.98 32.33 -4.45
N GLN A 100 -3.12 33.44 -5.13
CA GLN A 100 -4.41 33.88 -5.64
C GLN A 100 -4.80 33.17 -6.94
N SER A 101 -3.84 32.58 -7.64
CA SER A 101 -4.03 31.94 -8.95
C SER A 101 -4.55 30.49 -8.89
N ILE A 102 -4.42 29.80 -7.74
CA ILE A 102 -4.88 28.43 -7.57
C ILE A 102 -5.72 28.29 -6.31
N GLN A 103 -6.92 27.74 -6.46
CA GLN A 103 -7.80 27.37 -5.35
C GLN A 103 -8.06 25.86 -5.41
N GLU A 104 -7.65 25.15 -4.34
CA GLU A 104 -7.94 23.74 -4.16
C GLU A 104 -9.04 23.55 -3.14
N ILE A 105 -10.05 22.78 -3.50
CA ILE A 105 -11.29 22.59 -2.74
C ILE A 105 -11.54 21.11 -2.63
N ASP A 106 -11.46 20.56 -1.42
CA ASP A 106 -11.94 19.22 -1.11
C ASP A 106 -13.44 19.28 -0.82
N ILE A 107 -14.24 18.63 -1.65
CA ILE A 107 -15.69 18.63 -1.52
C ILE A 107 -16.14 17.91 -0.24
N THR A 108 -15.35 16.97 0.29
CA THR A 108 -15.69 16.21 1.51
C THR A 108 -15.54 17.05 2.79
N GLU A 109 -14.58 17.97 2.83
CA GLU A 109 -14.28 18.79 4.02
C GLU A 109 -15.17 20.05 4.14
N GLN A 110 -15.91 20.39 3.09
CA GLN A 110 -16.58 21.68 2.95
C GLN A 110 -17.89 21.84 3.73
N SER A 111 -18.27 20.89 4.57
CA SER A 111 -19.48 21.06 5.41
C SER A 111 -19.38 22.22 6.44
N GLY A 112 -18.30 23.03 6.43
CA GLY A 112 -18.18 24.08 7.45
C GLY A 112 -17.13 25.17 7.33
N LYS A 113 -16.24 25.21 6.32
CA LYS A 113 -15.06 26.10 6.41
C LYS A 113 -14.87 27.19 5.34
N ARG A 114 -15.51 27.13 4.18
CA ARG A 114 -15.50 28.20 3.17
C ARG A 114 -16.90 28.33 2.58
N ASP A 115 -17.30 29.56 2.26
CA ASP A 115 -18.52 29.77 1.51
C ASP A 115 -18.33 29.26 0.06
N LEU A 116 -18.74 28.02 -0.18
CA LEU A 116 -18.68 27.40 -1.51
C LEU A 116 -19.40 28.26 -2.56
N ASN A 117 -20.40 29.04 -2.15
CA ASN A 117 -21.10 29.96 -3.03
C ASN A 117 -20.16 31.08 -3.50
N ALA A 118 -19.29 31.60 -2.62
CA ALA A 118 -18.33 32.63 -3.00
C ALA A 118 -17.33 32.08 -4.03
N VAL A 119 -16.84 30.82 -3.82
CA VAL A 119 -15.93 30.17 -4.77
C VAL A 119 -16.59 29.95 -6.12
N LEU A 120 -17.83 29.43 -6.14
CA LEU A 120 -18.56 29.20 -7.40
C LEU A 120 -18.82 30.52 -8.14
N SER A 121 -19.07 31.59 -7.40
CA SER A 121 -19.23 32.94 -7.98
C SER A 121 -17.91 33.45 -8.55
N ASP A 122 -16.79 33.21 -7.87
CA ASP A 122 -15.44 33.58 -8.31
C ASP A 122 -15.00 32.81 -9.57
N MET A 123 -15.43 31.54 -9.73
CA MET A 123 -15.20 30.73 -10.94
C MET A 123 -15.84 31.30 -12.19
N THR A 124 -16.89 32.10 -12.07
CA THR A 124 -17.58 32.76 -13.20
C THR A 124 -16.94 34.08 -13.60
N MET A 125 -15.95 34.57 -12.84
CA MET A 125 -15.28 35.83 -13.14
C MET A 125 -14.03 35.58 -13.97
N PRO A 126 -13.79 36.35 -15.03
CA PRO A 126 -12.56 36.24 -15.80
C PRO A 126 -11.33 36.55 -14.94
N SER A 127 -10.20 36.00 -15.30
CA SER A 127 -8.93 36.30 -14.63
C SER A 127 -8.44 37.70 -15.00
N TYR A 128 -7.80 38.39 -14.05
CA TYR A 128 -7.20 39.70 -14.29
C TYR A 128 -5.89 39.56 -15.05
N ALA A 129 -5.59 40.53 -15.91
CA ALA A 129 -4.30 40.72 -16.58
C ALA A 129 -3.81 39.55 -17.44
N GLY A 130 -4.69 38.64 -17.86
CA GLY A 130 -4.30 37.51 -18.70
C GLY A 130 -3.62 36.35 -17.97
N GLU A 131 -3.55 36.39 -16.64
CA GLU A 131 -3.07 35.29 -15.81
C GLU A 131 -4.09 34.17 -15.74
N TRP A 132 -3.62 32.92 -15.61
CA TRP A 132 -4.50 31.78 -15.42
C TRP A 132 -4.98 31.66 -13.97
N LYS A 133 -6.27 31.42 -13.79
CA LYS A 133 -6.91 31.15 -12.52
C LYS A 133 -7.37 29.69 -12.51
N THR A 134 -6.88 28.91 -11.58
CA THR A 134 -7.13 27.45 -11.56
C THR A 134 -7.94 27.05 -10.33
N TYR A 135 -8.97 26.27 -10.54
CA TYR A 135 -9.78 25.63 -9.49
C TYR A 135 -9.60 24.11 -9.57
N ILE A 136 -9.10 23.53 -8.50
CA ILE A 136 -8.96 22.08 -8.33
C ILE A 136 -10.05 21.63 -7.36
N LEU A 137 -11.02 20.86 -7.84
CA LEU A 137 -12.09 20.29 -7.02
C LEU A 137 -11.77 18.81 -6.78
N ASP A 138 -11.31 18.50 -5.55
CA ASP A 138 -10.97 17.12 -5.19
C ASP A 138 -12.20 16.40 -4.64
N GLU A 139 -12.23 15.07 -4.84
CA GLU A 139 -13.33 14.15 -4.51
C GLU A 139 -14.70 14.64 -5.00
N CYS A 140 -14.75 15.22 -6.21
CA CYS A 140 -15.94 15.88 -6.74
C CYS A 140 -17.18 14.97 -6.91
N HIS A 141 -17.01 13.64 -6.86
CA HIS A 141 -18.11 12.67 -6.81
C HIS A 141 -18.93 12.73 -5.52
N MET A 142 -18.41 13.38 -4.48
CA MET A 142 -19.13 13.63 -3.21
C MET A 142 -20.05 14.87 -3.29
N ALA A 143 -19.97 15.64 -4.38
CA ALA A 143 -20.84 16.78 -4.61
C ALA A 143 -22.29 16.34 -4.74
N SER A 144 -23.19 17.04 -4.05
CA SER A 144 -24.62 16.83 -4.24
C SER A 144 -25.03 17.10 -5.70
N GLU A 145 -26.12 16.50 -6.16
CA GLU A 145 -26.61 16.69 -7.52
C GLU A 145 -26.87 18.20 -7.82
N GLY A 146 -27.38 18.94 -6.85
CA GLY A 146 -27.58 20.38 -6.96
C GLY A 146 -26.27 21.15 -7.17
N LEU A 147 -25.18 20.74 -6.51
CA LEU A 147 -23.85 21.31 -6.69
C LEU A 147 -23.30 20.94 -8.07
N GLN A 148 -23.42 19.65 -8.47
CA GLN A 148 -22.96 19.20 -9.79
C GLN A 148 -23.68 19.96 -10.93
N ASN A 149 -24.97 20.24 -10.81
CA ASN A 149 -25.71 21.04 -11.76
C ASN A 149 -25.26 22.52 -11.82
N ARG A 150 -24.79 23.09 -10.70
CA ARG A 150 -24.16 24.42 -10.69
C ARG A 150 -22.80 24.40 -11.36
N LEU A 151 -21.96 23.40 -11.08
CA LEU A 151 -20.68 23.20 -11.74
C LEU A 151 -20.84 22.96 -13.24
N LEU A 152 -21.90 22.27 -13.67
CA LEU A 152 -22.23 22.09 -15.08
C LEU A 152 -22.40 23.43 -15.78
N LYS A 153 -23.17 24.37 -15.21
CA LYS A 153 -23.39 25.72 -15.80
C LYS A 153 -22.05 26.47 -15.94
N ILE A 154 -21.16 26.38 -14.93
CA ILE A 154 -19.86 27.03 -14.98
C ILE A 154 -18.96 26.37 -16.04
N ALA A 155 -19.01 25.04 -16.17
CA ALA A 155 -18.25 24.29 -17.17
C ALA A 155 -18.74 24.53 -18.62
N GLU A 156 -20.00 24.91 -18.81
CA GLU A 156 -20.56 25.28 -20.12
C GLU A 156 -20.07 26.66 -20.58
N GLU A 157 -19.93 27.59 -19.65
CA GLU A 157 -19.59 29.00 -19.91
C GLU A 157 -18.32 29.39 -19.15
N THR A 158 -17.25 28.54 -19.22
CA THR A 158 -15.99 28.82 -18.53
C THR A 158 -15.34 30.09 -19.09
N PRO A 159 -15.04 31.11 -18.25
CA PRO A 159 -14.42 32.34 -18.68
C PRO A 159 -13.04 32.15 -19.27
N GLU A 160 -12.55 33.11 -20.03
CA GLU A 160 -11.15 33.09 -20.52
C GLU A 160 -10.15 33.06 -19.36
N ASN A 161 -9.07 32.29 -19.55
CA ASN A 161 -8.01 32.10 -18.56
C ASN A 161 -8.46 31.49 -17.20
N VAL A 162 -9.61 30.81 -17.18
CA VAL A 162 -10.04 29.99 -16.04
C VAL A 162 -9.87 28.51 -16.38
N LEU A 163 -9.21 27.78 -15.50
CA LEU A 163 -9.01 26.33 -15.58
C LEU A 163 -9.76 25.64 -14.44
N ILE A 164 -10.58 24.67 -14.76
CA ILE A 164 -11.32 23.85 -13.80
C ILE A 164 -10.83 22.41 -13.91
N ILE A 165 -10.33 21.86 -12.82
CA ILE A 165 -9.86 20.47 -12.76
C ILE A 165 -10.71 19.71 -11.75
N PHE A 166 -11.51 18.78 -12.22
CA PHE A 166 -12.22 17.82 -11.40
C PHE A 166 -11.35 16.62 -11.10
N CYS A 167 -11.17 16.28 -9.82
CA CYS A 167 -10.52 15.07 -9.38
C CYS A 167 -11.53 14.13 -8.72
N THR A 168 -11.55 12.85 -9.10
CA THR A 168 -12.51 11.89 -8.54
C THR A 168 -11.93 10.47 -8.50
N THR A 169 -12.36 9.70 -7.50
CA THR A 169 -12.13 8.24 -7.48
C THR A 169 -13.26 7.49 -8.19
N ASN A 170 -14.45 8.05 -8.29
CA ASN A 170 -15.65 7.40 -8.77
C ASN A 170 -16.37 8.27 -9.82
N PRO A 171 -15.93 8.27 -11.09
CA PRO A 171 -16.54 9.10 -12.14
C PRO A 171 -17.99 8.71 -12.42
N GLU A 172 -18.39 7.46 -12.17
CA GLU A 172 -19.75 6.96 -12.36
C GLU A 172 -20.79 7.60 -11.41
N LYS A 173 -20.33 8.25 -10.32
CA LYS A 173 -21.22 9.02 -9.42
C LYS A 173 -21.39 10.47 -9.85
N MET A 174 -20.68 10.90 -10.86
CA MET A 174 -20.87 12.23 -11.44
C MET A 174 -21.98 12.21 -12.50
N ILE A 175 -22.72 13.32 -12.60
CA ILE A 175 -23.78 13.42 -13.64
C ILE A 175 -23.15 13.37 -15.04
N PRO A 176 -23.72 12.56 -15.97
CA PRO A 176 -23.15 12.36 -17.30
C PRO A 176 -22.99 13.66 -18.09
N THR A 177 -23.88 14.62 -17.88
CA THR A 177 -23.84 15.94 -18.52
C THR A 177 -22.59 16.72 -18.15
N LEU A 178 -22.14 16.67 -16.87
CA LEU A 178 -20.93 17.33 -16.42
C LEU A 178 -19.68 16.62 -16.99
N LEU A 179 -19.68 15.28 -17.01
CA LEU A 179 -18.58 14.50 -17.62
C LEU A 179 -18.39 14.85 -19.10
N ASN A 180 -19.49 15.03 -19.84
CA ASN A 180 -19.46 15.41 -21.24
C ASN A 180 -18.92 16.84 -21.49
N ARG A 181 -18.91 17.70 -20.48
CA ARG A 181 -18.32 19.05 -20.56
C ARG A 181 -16.82 19.07 -20.26
N CYS A 182 -16.27 17.99 -19.70
CA CYS A 182 -14.84 17.88 -19.51
C CYS A 182 -14.13 17.68 -20.85
N ASN A 183 -13.47 18.73 -21.34
CA ASN A 183 -12.79 18.77 -22.64
C ASN A 183 -11.62 17.78 -22.72
N LEU A 184 -11.02 17.45 -21.57
CA LEU A 184 -9.94 16.49 -21.42
C LEU A 184 -10.22 15.57 -20.24
N GLN A 185 -10.27 14.26 -20.48
CA GLN A 185 -10.47 13.25 -19.45
C GLN A 185 -9.26 12.35 -19.39
N LEU A 186 -8.60 12.28 -18.21
CA LEU A 186 -7.36 11.56 -18.00
C LEU A 186 -7.52 10.53 -16.88
N HIS A 187 -7.26 9.27 -17.21
CA HIS A 187 -7.29 8.18 -16.24
C HIS A 187 -5.91 8.01 -15.60
N VAL A 188 -5.77 8.47 -14.36
CA VAL A 188 -4.55 8.33 -13.57
C VAL A 188 -4.47 6.92 -12.98
N GLN A 189 -3.57 6.12 -13.51
CA GLN A 189 -3.37 4.74 -13.09
C GLN A 189 -2.39 4.63 -11.93
N LYS A 190 -2.51 3.55 -11.15
CA LYS A 190 -1.49 3.20 -10.16
C LYS A 190 -0.15 2.98 -10.86
N PRO A 191 0.97 3.41 -10.25
CA PRO A 191 2.29 3.13 -10.80
C PRO A 191 2.61 1.63 -10.72
N LYS A 192 3.55 1.20 -11.56
CA LYS A 192 4.11 -0.15 -11.50
C LYS A 192 5.05 -0.29 -10.30
N VAL A 193 5.24 -1.52 -9.82
CA VAL A 193 6.21 -1.81 -8.75
C VAL A 193 7.60 -1.27 -9.10
N SER A 194 8.07 -1.47 -10.33
CA SER A 194 9.38 -0.98 -10.79
C SER A 194 9.51 0.55 -10.74
N GLU A 195 8.43 1.27 -11.02
CA GLU A 195 8.39 2.73 -10.96
C GLU A 195 8.42 3.22 -9.49
N LEU A 196 7.67 2.54 -8.60
CA LEU A 196 7.72 2.82 -7.16
C LEU A 196 9.10 2.53 -6.57
N VAL A 197 9.70 1.39 -6.89
CA VAL A 197 11.06 1.04 -6.45
C VAL A 197 12.08 2.09 -6.90
N SER A 198 11.95 2.61 -8.13
CA SER A 198 12.82 3.69 -8.61
C SER A 198 12.65 4.98 -7.82
N LEU A 199 11.40 5.33 -7.44
CA LEU A 199 11.13 6.47 -6.56
C LEU A 199 11.73 6.26 -5.17
N LEU A 200 11.43 5.11 -4.53
CA LEU A 200 11.91 4.82 -3.18
C LEU A 200 13.43 4.81 -3.12
N ARG A 201 14.10 4.27 -4.14
CA ARG A 201 15.56 4.34 -4.29
C ARG A 201 16.06 5.77 -4.34
N HIS A 202 15.46 6.62 -5.19
CA HIS A 202 15.84 8.03 -5.27
C HIS A 202 15.68 8.73 -3.91
N VAL A 203 14.61 8.46 -3.18
CA VAL A 203 14.40 9.01 -1.84
C VAL A 203 15.49 8.54 -0.87
N CYS A 204 15.83 7.24 -0.86
CA CYS A 204 16.91 6.72 -0.01
C CYS A 204 18.25 7.37 -0.32
N GLU A 205 18.55 7.58 -1.62
CA GLU A 205 19.77 8.27 -2.05
C GLU A 205 19.81 9.74 -1.56
N CYS A 206 18.69 10.46 -1.67
CA CYS A 206 18.59 11.83 -1.17
C CYS A 206 18.71 11.94 0.37
N GLU A 207 18.11 11.01 1.09
CA GLU A 207 18.11 10.95 2.56
C GLU A 207 19.37 10.23 3.12
N GLN A 208 20.28 9.75 2.26
CA GLN A 208 21.48 9.00 2.62
C GLN A 208 21.18 7.74 3.46
N VAL A 209 20.08 7.06 3.14
CA VAL A 209 19.61 5.85 3.82
C VAL A 209 20.11 4.61 3.09
N ASP A 210 20.73 3.69 3.82
CA ASP A 210 21.09 2.37 3.28
C ASP A 210 19.85 1.56 2.89
N TYR A 211 19.88 0.92 1.73
CA TYR A 211 18.77 0.12 1.22
C TYR A 211 19.26 -1.12 0.46
N ASP A 212 18.38 -2.08 0.27
CA ASP A 212 18.52 -3.13 -0.73
C ASP A 212 17.27 -3.21 -1.61
N LYS A 213 17.40 -3.92 -2.73
CA LYS A 213 16.33 -4.02 -3.71
C LYS A 213 15.09 -4.74 -3.14
N GLU A 214 15.33 -5.79 -2.37
CA GLU A 214 14.30 -6.63 -1.75
C GLU A 214 13.46 -5.82 -0.74
N GLY A 215 14.10 -4.98 0.06
CA GLY A 215 13.42 -4.08 1.01
C GLY A 215 12.55 -3.05 0.31
N LEU A 216 13.06 -2.41 -0.76
CA LEU A 216 12.28 -1.45 -1.54
C LEU A 216 11.12 -2.11 -2.29
N GLU A 217 11.30 -3.31 -2.85
CA GLU A 217 10.23 -4.08 -3.47
C GLU A 217 9.15 -4.49 -2.46
N PHE A 218 9.55 -4.86 -1.25
CA PHE A 218 8.62 -5.16 -0.17
C PHE A 218 7.77 -3.93 0.19
N ILE A 219 8.39 -2.77 0.41
CA ILE A 219 7.70 -1.52 0.72
C ILE A 219 6.72 -1.13 -0.40
N ALA A 220 7.15 -1.23 -1.66
CA ALA A 220 6.33 -0.90 -2.83
C ALA A 220 5.08 -1.80 -2.94
N ASN A 221 5.24 -3.12 -2.71
CA ASN A 221 4.13 -4.07 -2.79
C ASN A 221 3.14 -3.91 -1.62
N ARG A 222 3.63 -3.58 -0.40
CA ARG A 222 2.78 -3.40 0.79
C ARG A 222 1.91 -2.15 0.72
N GLY A 223 2.28 -1.16 -0.07
CA GLY A 223 1.57 0.12 -0.19
C GLY A 223 0.37 0.13 -1.14
N GLU A 224 -0.24 -1.03 -1.44
CA GLU A 224 -1.34 -1.14 -2.43
C GLU A 224 -0.99 -0.51 -3.79
N LEU A 225 0.28 -0.41 -4.11
CA LEU A 225 0.82 0.27 -5.29
C LEU A 225 0.42 1.75 -5.37
N THR A 226 0.32 2.43 -4.24
CA THR A 226 0.11 3.88 -4.22
C THR A 226 1.38 4.62 -3.80
N ILE A 227 1.63 5.77 -4.44
CA ILE A 227 2.83 6.59 -4.16
C ILE A 227 2.82 7.07 -2.71
N ARG A 228 1.65 7.54 -2.23
CA ARG A 228 1.51 8.06 -0.86
C ARG A 228 1.87 7.01 0.17
N THR A 229 1.25 5.83 0.09
CA THR A 229 1.46 4.75 1.08
C THR A 229 2.89 4.21 1.00
N ALA A 230 3.46 4.06 -0.19
CA ALA A 230 4.84 3.61 -0.35
C ALA A 230 5.84 4.57 0.33
N LEU A 231 5.68 5.89 0.16
CA LEU A 231 6.54 6.89 0.79
C LEU A 231 6.32 6.99 2.31
N GLN A 232 5.08 6.81 2.79
CA GLN A 232 4.79 6.75 4.23
C GLN A 232 5.42 5.52 4.87
N ASN A 233 5.31 4.36 4.24
CA ASN A 233 5.94 3.13 4.69
C ASN A 233 7.47 3.25 4.73
N LEU A 234 8.08 3.84 3.69
CA LEU A 234 9.52 4.09 3.68
C LEU A 234 9.92 5.01 4.83
N GLN A 235 9.18 6.10 5.05
CA GLN A 235 9.47 7.03 6.16
C GLN A 235 9.37 6.34 7.52
N GLN A 236 8.37 5.49 7.73
CA GLN A 236 8.26 4.71 8.96
C GLN A 236 9.51 3.85 9.17
N VAL A 237 9.94 3.10 8.15
CA VAL A 237 11.14 2.26 8.22
C VAL A 237 12.39 3.09 8.52
N VAL A 238 12.55 4.24 7.87
CA VAL A 238 13.70 5.13 8.08
C VAL A 238 13.70 5.70 9.50
N ASN A 239 12.57 6.11 10.01
CA ASN A 239 12.44 6.64 11.36
C ASN A 239 12.77 5.62 12.44
N GLU A 240 12.38 4.35 12.26
CA GLU A 240 12.55 3.29 13.26
C GLU A 240 13.91 2.59 13.15
N GLN A 241 14.42 2.37 11.94
CA GLN A 241 15.59 1.51 11.69
C GLN A 241 16.77 2.24 11.03
N HIS A 242 16.60 3.47 10.56
CA HIS A 242 17.60 4.26 9.80
C HIS A 242 18.18 3.51 8.58
N SER A 243 17.48 2.48 8.09
CA SER A 243 17.91 1.65 6.96
C SER A 243 16.70 0.94 6.36
N ALA A 244 16.60 0.95 5.02
CA ALA A 244 15.55 0.29 4.26
C ALA A 244 15.99 -1.06 3.67
N LYS A 245 16.90 -1.79 4.36
CA LYS A 245 17.24 -3.17 4.02
C LYS A 245 16.13 -4.12 4.42
N TYR A 246 15.96 -5.20 3.67
CA TYR A 246 14.87 -6.16 3.83
C TYR A 246 14.67 -6.62 5.27
N ASP A 247 15.74 -7.02 5.96
CA ASP A 247 15.68 -7.49 7.34
C ASP A 247 15.14 -6.44 8.33
N ASN A 248 15.37 -5.16 8.07
CA ASN A 248 14.86 -4.06 8.88
C ASN A 248 13.41 -3.74 8.52
N VAL A 249 13.09 -3.78 7.23
CA VAL A 249 11.73 -3.55 6.73
C VAL A 249 10.75 -4.57 7.31
N ILE A 250 11.09 -5.86 7.28
CA ILE A 250 10.22 -6.90 7.84
C ILE A 250 10.01 -6.77 9.35
N LYS A 251 11.01 -6.28 10.09
CA LYS A 251 10.87 -6.01 11.55
C LYS A 251 9.88 -4.89 11.84
N VAL A 252 9.97 -3.77 11.10
CA VAL A 252 9.07 -2.62 11.30
C VAL A 252 7.61 -2.97 11.03
N PHE A 253 7.38 -3.85 10.07
CA PHE A 253 6.02 -4.22 9.69
C PHE A 253 5.53 -5.54 10.32
N ASP A 254 6.28 -6.11 11.25
CA ASP A 254 6.02 -7.46 11.82
C ASP A 254 5.68 -8.46 10.72
N ALA A 255 6.37 -8.35 9.59
CA ALA A 255 6.04 -9.11 8.40
C ALA A 255 6.70 -10.48 8.41
N ILE A 256 6.00 -11.44 7.85
CA ILE A 256 6.51 -12.80 7.71
C ILE A 256 7.53 -12.82 6.58
N SER A 257 8.76 -13.24 6.88
CA SER A 257 9.81 -13.29 5.88
C SER A 257 9.47 -14.28 4.75
N SER A 258 9.81 -13.90 3.51
CA SER A 258 9.65 -14.80 2.37
C SER A 258 10.38 -16.13 2.57
N THR A 259 11.52 -16.12 3.24
CA THR A 259 12.28 -17.33 3.58
C THR A 259 11.49 -18.28 4.47
N LEU A 260 10.75 -17.76 5.45
CA LEU A 260 9.91 -18.56 6.34
C LEU A 260 8.77 -19.24 5.57
N ILE A 261 8.11 -18.50 4.66
CA ILE A 261 7.06 -19.04 3.79
C ILE A 261 7.63 -20.12 2.85
N ILE A 262 8.77 -19.86 2.24
CA ILE A 262 9.46 -20.84 1.36
C ILE A 262 9.80 -22.11 2.12
N ASN A 263 10.36 -22.00 3.32
CA ASN A 263 10.70 -23.14 4.15
C ASN A 263 9.46 -23.93 4.59
N PHE A 264 8.38 -23.25 4.90
CA PHE A 264 7.08 -23.86 5.21
C PHE A 264 6.57 -24.72 4.04
N PHE A 265 6.58 -24.18 2.80
CA PHE A 265 6.18 -24.95 1.62
C PHE A 265 7.17 -26.06 1.24
N ARG A 266 8.47 -25.87 1.48
CA ARG A 266 9.46 -26.95 1.30
C ARG A 266 9.23 -28.12 2.25
N ALA A 267 8.96 -27.84 3.52
CA ALA A 267 8.61 -28.88 4.48
C ALA A 267 7.34 -29.62 4.07
N LEU A 268 6.33 -28.90 3.59
CA LEU A 268 5.08 -29.47 3.07
C LEU A 268 5.34 -30.36 1.84
N LYS A 269 6.12 -29.89 0.85
CA LYS A 269 6.47 -30.65 -0.37
C LYS A 269 7.24 -31.91 -0.05
N ASN A 270 8.22 -31.82 0.85
CA ASN A 270 9.09 -32.91 1.23
C ASN A 270 8.44 -33.89 2.23
N ARG A 271 7.20 -33.61 2.66
CA ARG A 271 6.49 -34.39 3.71
C ARG A 271 7.24 -34.46 5.04
N ASP A 272 8.07 -33.45 5.31
CA ASP A 272 8.77 -33.32 6.60
C ASP A 272 7.79 -32.73 7.64
N VAL A 273 6.96 -33.60 8.19
CA VAL A 273 5.89 -33.22 9.14
C VAL A 273 6.50 -32.57 10.39
N PHE A 274 7.64 -33.06 10.87
CA PHE A 274 8.29 -32.50 12.05
C PHE A 274 8.70 -31.05 11.82
N ARG A 275 9.45 -30.80 10.75
CA ARG A 275 9.88 -29.45 10.37
C ARG A 275 8.68 -28.52 10.08
N TYR A 276 7.65 -29.04 9.43
CA TYR A 276 6.43 -28.31 9.16
C TYR A 276 5.72 -27.83 10.45
N ILE A 277 5.53 -28.74 11.42
CA ILE A 277 4.89 -28.41 12.70
C ILE A 277 5.75 -27.45 13.53
N SER A 278 7.08 -27.64 13.53
CA SER A 278 8.00 -26.72 14.19
C SER A 278 7.91 -25.30 13.63
N LEU A 279 7.87 -25.16 12.29
CA LEU A 279 7.69 -23.87 11.62
C LEU A 279 6.31 -23.25 11.94
N LEU A 280 5.26 -24.07 11.95
CA LEU A 280 3.92 -23.60 12.28
C LEU A 280 3.85 -23.07 13.72
N TYR A 281 4.50 -23.75 14.66
CA TYR A 281 4.62 -23.30 16.04
C TYR A 281 5.41 -22.00 16.18
N GLU A 282 6.53 -21.88 15.47
CA GLU A 282 7.32 -20.65 15.40
C GLU A 282 6.49 -19.49 14.85
N ILE A 283 5.75 -19.71 13.76
CA ILE A 283 4.88 -18.71 13.15
C ILE A 283 3.80 -18.27 14.15
N LYS A 284 3.11 -19.23 14.79
CA LYS A 284 2.07 -18.94 15.78
C LYS A 284 2.58 -18.14 16.98
N SER A 285 3.84 -18.36 17.38
CA SER A 285 4.44 -17.67 18.53
C SER A 285 4.81 -16.21 18.23
N LYS A 286 5.04 -15.87 16.96
CA LYS A 286 5.56 -14.56 16.53
C LYS A 286 4.53 -13.72 15.75
N PHE A 287 3.56 -14.37 15.08
CA PHE A 287 2.67 -13.72 14.13
C PHE A 287 1.22 -14.16 14.33
N ASP A 288 0.29 -13.30 13.91
CA ASP A 288 -1.12 -13.68 13.79
C ASP A 288 -1.32 -14.68 12.65
N LEU A 289 -2.04 -15.78 12.93
CA LEU A 289 -2.27 -16.85 11.94
C LEU A 289 -3.15 -16.39 10.76
N GLN A 290 -4.02 -15.38 10.94
CA GLN A 290 -4.82 -14.83 9.84
C GLN A 290 -3.94 -14.04 8.87
N MET A 291 -2.99 -13.27 9.41
CA MET A 291 -1.98 -12.59 8.63
C MET A 291 -1.14 -13.60 7.84
N PHE A 292 -0.69 -14.69 8.49
CA PHE A 292 0.04 -15.76 7.82
C PHE A 292 -0.77 -16.43 6.70
N LEU A 293 -2.06 -16.67 6.92
CA LEU A 293 -2.95 -17.19 5.88
C LEU A 293 -3.04 -16.27 4.66
N GLY A 294 -3.10 -14.96 4.88
CA GLY A 294 -3.07 -13.95 3.82
C GLY A 294 -1.80 -14.06 2.98
N GLU A 295 -0.64 -14.15 3.63
CA GLU A 295 0.67 -14.29 2.96
C GLU A 295 0.79 -15.62 2.20
N ILE A 296 0.31 -16.72 2.76
CA ILE A 296 0.23 -18.02 2.05
C ILE A 296 -0.62 -17.91 0.78
N ARG A 297 -1.79 -17.30 0.87
CA ARG A 297 -2.70 -17.11 -0.29
C ARG A 297 -2.01 -16.32 -1.39
N ASN A 298 -1.41 -15.19 -1.04
CA ASN A 298 -0.66 -14.34 -1.97
C ASN A 298 0.51 -15.11 -2.60
N PHE A 299 1.28 -15.84 -1.80
CA PHE A 299 2.43 -16.61 -2.28
C PHE A 299 2.02 -17.71 -3.27
N VAL A 300 1.00 -18.50 -2.95
CA VAL A 300 0.48 -19.55 -3.84
C VAL A 300 -0.10 -18.95 -5.12
N GLN A 301 -0.89 -17.88 -5.02
CA GLN A 301 -1.47 -17.22 -6.19
C GLN A 301 -0.38 -16.69 -7.13
N ARG A 302 0.62 -15.97 -6.59
CA ARG A 302 1.76 -15.48 -7.39
C ARG A 302 2.55 -16.62 -8.01
N GLY A 303 2.80 -17.69 -7.25
CA GLY A 303 3.50 -18.88 -7.72
C GLY A 303 2.78 -19.54 -8.90
N VAL A 304 1.47 -19.78 -8.77
CA VAL A 304 0.65 -20.40 -9.83
C VAL A 304 0.61 -19.53 -11.08
N TYR A 305 0.42 -18.23 -10.97
CA TYR A 305 0.46 -17.33 -12.13
C TYR A 305 1.82 -17.36 -12.83
N THR A 306 2.90 -17.28 -12.06
CA THR A 306 4.27 -17.21 -12.58
C THR A 306 4.69 -18.49 -13.30
N ILE A 307 4.38 -19.69 -12.75
CA ILE A 307 4.71 -20.98 -13.41
C ILE A 307 3.90 -21.20 -14.69
N ASN A 308 2.71 -20.60 -14.81
CA ASN A 308 1.88 -20.65 -16.02
C ASN A 308 2.22 -19.53 -17.03
N GLY A 309 3.33 -18.81 -16.86
CA GLY A 309 3.82 -17.82 -17.82
C GLY A 309 3.13 -16.45 -17.74
N ILE A 310 2.32 -16.20 -16.72
CA ILE A 310 1.75 -14.88 -16.48
C ILE A 310 2.82 -13.99 -15.84
N VAL A 311 3.21 -12.94 -16.55
CA VAL A 311 4.20 -11.98 -16.06
C VAL A 311 3.55 -11.08 -15.03
N LEU A 312 3.97 -11.19 -13.77
CA LEU A 312 3.54 -10.32 -12.69
C LEU A 312 4.62 -9.27 -12.42
N ASP A 313 4.20 -8.02 -12.19
CA ASP A 313 5.11 -6.97 -11.76
C ASP A 313 5.75 -7.35 -10.39
N GLY A 314 7.07 -7.13 -10.27
CA GLY A 314 7.82 -7.41 -9.05
C GLY A 314 8.20 -8.89 -8.82
N VAL A 315 8.02 -9.79 -9.81
CA VAL A 315 8.54 -11.16 -9.77
C VAL A 315 9.92 -11.21 -10.43
N THR A 316 10.92 -11.65 -9.67
CA THR A 316 12.30 -11.78 -10.16
C THR A 316 12.56 -13.14 -10.82
N SER A 317 13.69 -13.25 -11.54
CA SER A 317 14.14 -14.55 -12.06
C SER A 317 14.45 -15.57 -10.96
N ASN A 318 14.78 -15.09 -9.75
CA ASN A 318 15.00 -15.94 -8.58
C ASN A 318 13.69 -16.47 -8.03
N ASP A 319 12.65 -15.62 -7.94
CA ASP A 319 11.30 -16.03 -7.53
C ASP A 319 10.74 -17.10 -8.47
N LEU A 320 10.94 -16.93 -9.78
CA LEU A 320 10.55 -17.94 -10.76
C LEU A 320 11.19 -19.31 -10.50
N LYS A 321 12.49 -19.34 -10.11
CA LYS A 321 13.17 -20.59 -9.74
C LYS A 321 12.55 -21.21 -8.49
N VAL A 322 12.29 -20.39 -7.46
CA VAL A 322 11.65 -20.83 -6.22
C VAL A 322 10.26 -21.39 -6.47
N TYR A 323 9.42 -20.68 -7.23
CA TYR A 323 8.09 -21.16 -7.57
C TYR A 323 8.11 -22.43 -8.41
N LYS A 324 9.05 -22.57 -9.36
CA LYS A 324 9.25 -23.82 -10.10
C LYS A 324 9.72 -24.96 -9.21
N ASP A 325 10.61 -24.69 -8.28
CA ASP A 325 11.05 -25.68 -7.30
C ASP A 325 9.90 -26.16 -6.41
N LEU A 326 9.05 -25.27 -5.94
CA LEU A 326 7.95 -25.61 -5.03
C LEU A 326 6.73 -26.21 -5.73
N PHE A 327 6.34 -25.68 -6.87
CA PHE A 327 5.06 -25.97 -7.51
C PHE A 327 5.18 -26.59 -8.91
N GLY A 328 6.38 -26.57 -9.53
CA GLY A 328 6.56 -26.97 -10.93
C GLY A 328 6.25 -28.43 -11.21
N ASP A 329 6.47 -29.32 -10.24
CA ASP A 329 6.21 -30.76 -10.36
C ASP A 329 4.79 -31.15 -9.94
N LEU A 330 4.00 -30.20 -9.43
CA LEU A 330 2.63 -30.47 -8.97
C LEU A 330 1.67 -30.57 -10.17
N GLY A 331 0.88 -31.63 -10.19
CA GLY A 331 -0.21 -31.76 -11.15
C GLY A 331 -1.35 -30.77 -10.87
N VAL A 332 -2.18 -30.50 -11.89
CA VAL A 332 -3.34 -29.59 -11.79
C VAL A 332 -4.25 -29.97 -10.61
N ALA A 333 -4.47 -31.27 -10.38
CA ALA A 333 -5.29 -31.75 -9.27
C ALA A 333 -4.72 -31.38 -7.91
N GLN A 334 -3.40 -31.47 -7.72
CA GLN A 334 -2.73 -31.12 -6.46
C GLN A 334 -2.75 -29.62 -6.20
N ILE A 335 -2.50 -28.80 -7.23
CA ILE A 335 -2.59 -27.34 -7.14
C ILE A 335 -4.02 -26.91 -6.81
N SER A 336 -5.01 -27.49 -7.50
CA SER A 336 -6.43 -27.21 -7.24
C SER A 336 -6.83 -27.60 -5.82
N HIS A 337 -6.38 -28.75 -5.35
CA HIS A 337 -6.61 -29.19 -3.97
C HIS A 337 -5.98 -28.26 -2.94
N LEU A 338 -4.74 -27.85 -3.15
CA LEU A 338 -4.04 -26.89 -2.27
C LEU A 338 -4.80 -25.56 -2.21
N ILE A 339 -5.18 -24.99 -3.36
CA ILE A 339 -5.93 -23.74 -3.43
C ILE A 339 -7.27 -23.87 -2.70
N ASN A 340 -8.02 -24.94 -2.93
CA ASN A 340 -9.31 -25.17 -2.27
C ASN A 340 -9.14 -25.24 -0.75
N ARG A 341 -8.14 -25.97 -0.26
CA ARG A 341 -7.88 -26.07 1.18
C ARG A 341 -7.55 -24.73 1.79
N ILE A 342 -6.64 -23.96 1.18
CA ILE A 342 -6.26 -22.63 1.65
C ILE A 342 -7.46 -21.67 1.62
N THR A 343 -8.35 -21.79 0.62
CA THR A 343 -9.55 -20.96 0.49
C THR A 343 -10.58 -21.26 1.59
N LEU A 344 -10.74 -22.52 1.98
CA LEU A 344 -11.67 -22.95 3.03
C LEU A 344 -11.18 -22.64 4.46
N MET A 345 -9.92 -22.29 4.63
CA MET A 345 -9.38 -21.90 5.93
C MET A 345 -9.95 -20.54 6.36
N ASN A 346 -10.42 -20.47 7.59
CA ASN A 346 -10.95 -19.23 8.21
C ASN A 346 -10.54 -19.14 9.69
N ALA A 347 -10.89 -18.04 10.35
CA ALA A 347 -10.50 -17.77 11.74
C ALA A 347 -10.84 -18.90 12.72
N ASN A 348 -11.98 -19.59 12.51
CA ASN A 348 -12.49 -20.60 13.44
C ASN A 348 -11.77 -21.95 13.33
N ASN A 349 -11.18 -22.26 12.17
CA ASN A 349 -10.58 -23.56 11.90
C ASN A 349 -9.11 -23.47 11.46
N LEU A 350 -8.50 -22.29 11.48
CA LEU A 350 -7.23 -22.02 10.80
C LEU A 350 -6.08 -22.89 11.32
N GLU A 351 -5.87 -22.93 12.63
CA GLU A 351 -4.78 -23.71 13.22
C GLU A 351 -4.92 -25.20 12.91
N MET A 352 -6.13 -25.75 13.13
CA MET A 352 -6.40 -27.14 12.85
C MET A 352 -6.26 -27.47 11.35
N SER A 353 -6.71 -26.59 10.48
CA SER A 353 -6.58 -26.76 9.04
C SER A 353 -5.14 -26.69 8.55
N LEU A 354 -4.31 -25.82 9.13
CA LEU A 354 -2.88 -25.75 8.84
C LEU A 354 -2.16 -27.01 9.35
N MET A 355 -2.46 -27.47 10.56
CA MET A 355 -1.92 -28.75 11.06
C MET A 355 -2.30 -29.92 10.17
N LEU A 356 -3.58 -30.01 9.77
CA LEU A 356 -4.06 -31.06 8.88
C LEU A 356 -3.38 -31.02 7.50
N LEU A 357 -3.08 -29.81 6.98
CA LEU A 357 -2.32 -29.66 5.74
C LEU A 357 -0.92 -30.27 5.86
N GLY A 358 -0.24 -30.08 6.98
CA GLY A 358 1.08 -30.68 7.24
C GLY A 358 1.04 -32.21 7.26
N TYR A 359 0.05 -32.81 7.89
CA TYR A 359 -0.10 -34.28 7.97
C TYR A 359 -0.50 -34.92 6.65
N THR A 360 -1.38 -34.29 5.89
CA THR A 360 -1.90 -34.84 4.62
C THR A 360 -1.02 -34.50 3.43
N GLY A 361 -0.18 -33.47 3.57
CA GLY A 361 0.65 -32.97 2.48
C GLY A 361 -0.19 -32.44 1.31
N LEU A 362 0.29 -32.62 0.09
CA LEU A 362 -0.38 -32.23 -1.15
C LEU A 362 -1.15 -33.38 -1.81
N ASP A 363 -1.38 -34.47 -1.09
CA ASP A 363 -2.11 -35.61 -1.64
C ASP A 363 -3.58 -35.26 -1.88
N VAL A 364 -4.06 -35.63 -3.04
CA VAL A 364 -5.50 -35.53 -3.38
C VAL A 364 -6.19 -36.73 -2.75
N PRO A 365 -7.21 -36.53 -1.91
CA PRO A 365 -7.96 -37.65 -1.33
C PRO A 365 -8.57 -38.53 -2.44
N VAL A 366 -8.34 -39.83 -2.37
CA VAL A 366 -8.96 -40.79 -3.28
C VAL A 366 -10.39 -41.04 -2.79
N GLY A 367 -11.38 -40.49 -3.51
CA GLY A 367 -12.77 -40.76 -3.29
C GLY A 367 -13.43 -40.05 -2.12
N GLY A 368 -13.88 -38.81 -2.32
CA GLY A 368 -14.98 -38.16 -1.59
C GLY A 368 -14.94 -38.09 -0.04
N VAL A 369 -13.84 -38.43 0.59
CA VAL A 369 -13.69 -38.39 2.06
C VAL A 369 -13.39 -36.95 2.49
N SER A 370 -14.22 -36.39 3.37
CA SER A 370 -13.94 -35.05 3.96
C SER A 370 -12.64 -35.09 4.76
N ASP A 371 -11.90 -33.98 4.76
CA ASP A 371 -10.64 -33.83 5.51
C ASP A 371 -10.78 -34.21 7.00
N GLU A 372 -11.95 -33.98 7.61
CA GLU A 372 -12.25 -34.41 9.00
C GLU A 372 -12.21 -35.93 9.18
N ASN A 373 -12.66 -36.68 8.19
CA ASN A 373 -12.66 -38.17 8.25
C ASN A 373 -11.24 -38.71 8.06
N VAL A 374 -10.41 -38.07 7.24
CA VAL A 374 -8.99 -38.44 7.08
C VAL A 374 -8.23 -38.20 8.37
N PHE A 375 -8.52 -37.08 9.07
CA PHE A 375 -7.90 -36.77 10.35
C PHE A 375 -8.31 -37.77 11.44
N LYS A 376 -9.60 -38.07 11.57
CA LYS A 376 -10.09 -39.10 12.52
C LYS A 376 -9.50 -40.46 12.23
N ALA A 377 -9.44 -40.88 10.96
CA ALA A 377 -8.86 -42.18 10.58
C ALA A 377 -7.35 -42.26 10.88
N LYS A 378 -6.58 -41.15 10.72
CA LYS A 378 -5.14 -41.14 11.09
C LYS A 378 -4.88 -41.02 12.59
N ILE A 379 -5.80 -40.41 13.35
CA ILE A 379 -5.75 -40.42 14.82
C ILE A 379 -6.09 -41.78 15.38
N GLU A 380 -7.06 -42.49 14.80
CA GLU A 380 -7.51 -43.80 15.22
C GLU A 380 -6.55 -44.94 14.82
N SER A 381 -5.70 -44.74 13.83
CA SER A 381 -4.63 -45.64 13.43
C SER A 381 -3.26 -44.90 13.41
N PRO A 382 -2.76 -44.47 14.54
CA PRO A 382 -1.46 -43.81 14.55
C PRO A 382 -0.37 -44.84 14.26
N ASP A 383 0.46 -44.58 13.25
CA ASP A 383 1.77 -45.19 13.22
C ASP A 383 2.43 -44.78 14.55
N LYS A 384 2.69 -45.77 15.41
CA LYS A 384 3.17 -45.56 16.75
C LYS A 384 4.50 -44.80 16.80
N GLU A 385 5.19 -44.75 15.68
CA GLU A 385 6.44 -44.03 15.48
C GLU A 385 6.19 -42.52 15.32
N VAL A 386 5.22 -42.12 14.50
CA VAL A 386 4.84 -40.69 14.27
C VAL A 386 4.26 -40.05 15.55
N ALA A 387 3.45 -40.81 16.29
CA ALA A 387 2.93 -40.35 17.58
C ALA A 387 4.02 -40.21 18.65
N ARG A 388 5.03 -41.10 18.63
CA ARG A 388 6.20 -40.98 19.50
C ARG A 388 7.11 -39.81 19.11
N GLU A 389 7.34 -39.60 17.82
CA GLU A 389 8.14 -38.48 17.33
C GLU A 389 7.47 -37.13 17.63
N ALA A 390 6.17 -37.01 17.45
CA ALA A 390 5.41 -35.79 17.81
C ALA A 390 5.42 -35.52 19.33
N ALA A 391 5.30 -36.57 20.14
CA ALA A 391 5.41 -36.45 21.60
C ALA A 391 6.83 -36.08 22.05
N MET A 392 7.84 -36.64 21.40
CA MET A 392 9.24 -36.33 21.66
C MET A 392 9.61 -34.89 21.26
N ALA A 393 9.10 -34.41 20.11
CA ALA A 393 9.24 -33.04 19.66
C ALA A 393 8.61 -32.04 20.62
N THR A 394 7.40 -32.36 21.13
CA THR A 394 6.72 -31.52 22.11
C THR A 394 7.50 -31.46 23.44
N THR A 395 8.16 -32.53 23.81
CA THR A 395 8.98 -32.60 25.03
C THR A 395 10.27 -31.78 24.88
N ILE A 396 10.96 -31.91 23.74
CA ILE A 396 12.20 -31.17 23.44
C ILE A 396 11.90 -29.64 23.38
N LEU A 397 10.79 -29.25 22.76
CA LEU A 397 10.38 -27.84 22.70
C LEU A 397 10.04 -27.27 24.08
N LYS A 398 9.41 -28.07 24.96
CA LYS A 398 9.16 -27.67 26.34
C LYS A 398 10.44 -27.56 27.16
N GLU A 399 11.43 -28.43 26.91
CA GLU A 399 12.73 -28.37 27.57
C GLU A 399 13.55 -27.16 27.10
N GLN A 400 13.52 -26.83 25.78
CA GLN A 400 14.15 -25.62 25.25
C GLN A 400 13.50 -24.34 25.78
N GLN A 401 12.16 -24.28 25.85
CA GLN A 401 11.47 -23.15 26.46
C GLN A 401 11.73 -23.03 27.97
N ALA A 402 11.87 -24.15 28.67
CA ALA A 402 12.23 -24.14 30.09
C ALA A 402 13.67 -23.64 30.29
N GLU A 403 14.55 -23.91 29.34
CA GLU A 403 15.96 -23.47 29.34
C GLU A 403 16.09 -21.99 28.98
N GLU A 404 15.35 -21.51 27.96
CA GLU A 404 15.23 -20.09 27.63
C GLU A 404 14.60 -19.28 28.75
N ASN A 405 13.56 -19.81 29.42
CA ASN A 405 12.95 -19.17 30.58
C ASN A 405 13.90 -19.15 31.79
N ARG A 406 14.75 -20.16 31.97
CA ARG A 406 15.80 -20.15 33.00
C ARG A 406 16.88 -19.12 32.70
N GLN A 407 17.32 -19.00 31.43
CA GLN A 407 18.28 -17.96 31.01
C GLN A 407 17.66 -16.56 31.11
N GLY A 408 16.37 -16.40 30.77
CA GLY A 408 15.62 -15.16 30.96
C GLY A 408 15.45 -14.77 32.43
N LEU A 409 15.25 -15.74 33.33
CA LEU A 409 15.16 -15.52 34.77
C LEU A 409 16.53 -15.14 35.38
N VAL A 410 17.63 -15.72 34.92
CA VAL A 410 18.98 -15.35 35.37
C VAL A 410 19.33 -13.92 34.91
N ASN A 411 18.87 -13.49 33.73
CA ASN A 411 19.02 -12.10 33.29
C ASN A 411 18.08 -11.13 34.01
N SER A 412 16.90 -11.58 34.47
CA SER A 412 15.95 -10.74 35.21
C SER A 412 16.30 -10.61 36.70
N GLU A 413 16.95 -11.60 37.31
CA GLU A 413 17.46 -11.49 38.69
C GLU A 413 18.58 -10.46 38.83
N ASN A 414 19.38 -10.26 37.79
CA ASN A 414 20.39 -9.20 37.75
C ASN A 414 19.79 -7.79 37.52
N LEU A 415 18.57 -7.68 37.02
CA LEU A 415 17.83 -6.40 36.83
C LEU A 415 16.88 -6.08 37.99
N MET A 416 16.52 -7.06 38.82
CA MET A 416 15.58 -6.89 39.95
C MET A 416 16.25 -6.46 41.26
N GLN A 417 17.52 -6.15 41.30
CA GLN A 417 18.14 -5.55 42.50
C GLN A 417 17.89 -4.05 42.67
N GLU A 418 17.22 -3.39 41.71
CA GLU A 418 16.93 -1.94 41.81
C GLU A 418 15.47 -1.53 41.73
N VAL A 419 14.49 -2.44 41.71
CA VAL A 419 13.06 -2.07 41.74
C VAL A 419 12.39 -2.72 42.94
N GLN A 420 12.10 -1.91 43.97
CA GLN A 420 11.38 -2.37 45.15
C GLN A 420 9.95 -2.81 44.84
N MET A 421 9.57 -3.96 45.39
CA MET A 421 8.26 -4.63 45.21
C MET A 421 7.03 -3.82 45.65
N SER A 422 7.20 -2.61 46.16
CA SER A 422 6.10 -1.74 46.59
C SER A 422 5.31 -1.06 45.47
N ASP A 423 5.89 -0.95 44.28
CA ASP A 423 5.27 -0.20 43.18
C ASP A 423 4.39 -1.07 42.24
N ILE A 424 4.48 -2.40 42.38
CA ILE A 424 3.71 -3.33 41.54
C ILE A 424 2.35 -3.68 42.18
N LEU A 425 2.23 -3.61 43.50
CA LEU A 425 0.98 -3.92 44.21
C LEU A 425 -0.01 -2.75 44.26
N GLY A 426 0.42 -1.54 43.91
CA GLY A 426 -0.46 -0.36 43.90
C GLY A 426 -1.36 -0.25 42.64
N SER A 427 -1.08 -0.97 41.57
CA SER A 427 -1.81 -0.83 40.31
C SER A 427 -2.90 -1.90 40.05
N PHE A 428 -3.06 -2.89 40.94
CA PHE A 428 -4.08 -3.95 40.80
C PHE A 428 -5.16 -3.96 41.88
N GLY A 429 -5.22 -2.93 42.71
CA GLY A 429 -6.25 -2.79 43.76
C GLY A 429 -7.44 -1.95 43.32
N GLY A 430 -8.37 -2.52 42.59
CA GLY A 430 -9.60 -1.80 42.30
C GLY A 430 -10.50 -2.44 41.23
N MET A 431 -11.08 -3.59 41.51
CA MET A 431 -12.44 -3.99 41.07
C MET A 431 -12.81 -5.37 41.63
N LEU A 432 -13.31 -5.39 42.85
CA LEU A 432 -14.20 -6.44 43.32
C LEU A 432 -15.57 -5.79 43.47
N VAL A 433 -16.47 -6.08 42.56
CA VAL A 433 -17.89 -5.78 42.66
C VAL A 433 -18.47 -6.78 43.63
N LYS A 434 -19.14 -6.28 44.68
CA LYS A 434 -20.00 -7.07 45.54
C LYS A 434 -21.29 -7.40 44.79
N GLU A 435 -21.63 -8.68 44.74
CA GLU A 435 -23.00 -9.14 44.57
C GLU A 435 -23.74 -8.93 45.89
N GLU A 436 -24.87 -8.27 45.84
CA GLU A 436 -26.13 -8.51 46.52
C GLU A 436 -27.28 -7.97 45.66
#